data_a82d42601638ddc316f5edb49875886e
#
_entry.id   a82d42601638ddc316f5edb49875886e
#
_cell.length_a   1.000
_cell.length_b   1.000
_cell.length_c   1.000
_cell.angle_alpha   90.00
_cell.angle_beta   90.00
_cell.angle_gamma   90.00
#
_symmetry.space_group_name_H-M   'P 1'
#
loop_
_entity.id
_entity.type
_entity.pdbx_description
1 polymer ?
#
loop_
_entity_poly.entity_id
_entity_poly.type
_entity_poly.pdbx_seq_one_letter_code
_entity_poly.pdbx_strand_id
1 'polypeptide(L)'
;MADLAPHQQVVRSHGPAAGKIGGINHLVLFVGDLEEAVTFYRDVLGLEIVRTQPRFSTNALSLQGKALMSSGDLGNEALVDHSVRQVFFKLGNGELFSVYEVDGVEPEPDASVVSFLWPDGSSKPAERPAKLDHLSFDVASRDEIVWFRDHLRSEGVVCSDLVERRGSDDSHRFLTSIYFSDPSDNPLEIATFDWGDPGWEGYDFDAWFRDPEPVPTLLVPRT
;
A
#
# COMPACT_ATOMS: atom_id res chain seq x y z
N MET A 1 24.82 10.91 22.21
CA MET A 1 23.86 11.48 21.26
C MET A 1 24.61 12.52 20.47
N ALA A 2 24.79 12.32 19.16
CA ALA A 2 25.32 13.41 18.34
C ALA A 2 24.27 14.52 18.32
N ASP A 3 24.66 15.73 18.75
CA ASP A 3 23.81 16.91 18.64
C ASP A 3 23.53 17.15 17.16
N LEU A 4 22.31 16.81 16.74
CA LEU A 4 21.84 17.20 15.42
C LEU A 4 21.81 18.74 15.39
N ALA A 5 22.28 19.31 14.29
CA ALA A 5 22.13 20.75 14.07
C ALA A 5 20.64 21.12 14.26
N PRO A 6 20.31 22.26 14.86
CA PRO A 6 18.92 22.62 15.19
C PRO A 6 17.95 22.54 14.02
N HIS A 7 18.42 22.77 12.80
CA HIS A 7 17.64 22.68 11.57
C HIS A 7 17.37 21.24 11.08
N GLN A 8 17.99 20.23 11.70
CA GLN A 8 17.81 18.82 11.37
C GLN A 8 16.92 18.07 12.36
N GLN A 9 16.45 18.77 13.41
CA GLN A 9 15.56 18.18 14.41
C GLN A 9 14.12 18.18 13.92
N VAL A 10 13.57 17.00 13.70
CA VAL A 10 12.15 16.81 13.42
C VAL A 10 11.38 16.76 14.74
N VAL A 11 10.35 17.59 14.86
CA VAL A 11 9.49 17.61 16.03
C VAL A 11 8.51 16.43 15.98
N ARG A 12 8.62 15.51 16.95
CA ARG A 12 7.76 14.34 17.10
C ARG A 12 6.50 14.64 17.93
N SER A 13 5.87 15.81 17.72
CA SER A 13 4.67 16.16 18.46
C SER A 13 3.42 15.58 17.80
N HIS A 14 2.47 15.17 18.62
CA HIS A 14 1.20 14.63 18.15
C HIS A 14 0.11 15.71 18.18
N GLY A 15 -0.73 15.72 17.14
CA GLY A 15 -1.89 16.59 17.12
C GLY A 15 -3.03 16.07 18.01
N PRO A 16 -4.15 16.84 18.14
CA PRO A 16 -5.26 16.50 19.02
C PRO A 16 -6.00 15.21 18.67
N ALA A 17 -5.76 14.67 17.47
CA ALA A 17 -6.30 13.37 17.04
C ALA A 17 -5.33 12.19 17.27
N ALA A 18 -4.20 12.39 17.96
CA ALA A 18 -3.23 11.33 18.22
C ALA A 18 -3.89 10.12 18.91
N GLY A 19 -3.62 8.94 18.39
CA GLY A 19 -4.17 7.68 18.90
C GLY A 19 -5.66 7.43 18.62
N LYS A 20 -6.34 8.33 17.89
CA LYS A 20 -7.75 8.12 17.51
C LYS A 20 -7.92 7.32 16.23
N ILE A 21 -6.92 7.33 15.34
CA ILE A 21 -6.87 6.45 14.17
C ILE A 21 -6.13 5.20 14.62
N GLY A 22 -6.83 4.06 14.67
CA GLY A 22 -6.32 2.81 15.21
C GLY A 22 -5.72 1.86 14.15
N GLY A 23 -5.92 2.16 12.87
CA GLY A 23 -5.45 1.31 11.76
C GLY A 23 -6.14 1.66 10.47
N ILE A 24 -5.96 0.81 9.46
CA ILE A 24 -6.63 0.91 8.17
C ILE A 24 -7.90 0.05 8.24
N ASN A 25 -9.08 0.65 8.09
CA ASN A 25 -10.33 -0.12 8.07
C ASN A 25 -10.39 -1.04 6.85
N HIS A 26 -10.10 -0.49 5.67
CA HIS A 26 -9.92 -1.26 4.43
C HIS A 26 -9.18 -0.42 3.38
N LEU A 27 -8.46 -1.10 2.52
CA LEU A 27 -7.89 -0.59 1.29
C LEU A 27 -8.66 -1.20 0.11
N VAL A 28 -8.85 -0.45 -0.96
CA VAL A 28 -9.53 -0.92 -2.17
C VAL A 28 -8.62 -0.69 -3.37
N LEU A 29 -8.34 -1.75 -4.12
CA LEU A 29 -7.70 -1.67 -5.42
C LEU A 29 -8.71 -1.89 -6.54
N PHE A 30 -8.48 -1.23 -7.65
CA PHE A 30 -9.23 -1.41 -8.87
C PHE A 30 -8.57 -2.51 -9.72
N VAL A 31 -9.38 -3.42 -10.26
CA VAL A 31 -8.89 -4.53 -11.09
C VAL A 31 -9.70 -4.64 -12.37
N GLY A 32 -9.06 -5.07 -13.45
CA GLY A 32 -9.71 -5.26 -14.76
C GLY A 32 -10.58 -6.51 -14.80
N ASP A 33 -10.13 -7.60 -14.18
CA ASP A 33 -10.85 -8.86 -14.07
C ASP A 33 -10.91 -9.34 -12.63
N LEU A 34 -12.13 -9.42 -12.08
CA LEU A 34 -12.35 -9.81 -10.69
C LEU A 34 -12.05 -11.29 -10.44
N GLU A 35 -12.26 -12.17 -11.43
CA GLU A 35 -11.99 -13.61 -11.27
C GLU A 35 -10.50 -13.87 -11.21
N GLU A 36 -9.71 -13.25 -12.09
CA GLU A 36 -8.25 -13.33 -12.05
C GLU A 36 -7.70 -12.76 -10.76
N ALA A 37 -8.17 -11.58 -10.34
CA ALA A 37 -7.77 -10.95 -9.10
C ALA A 37 -8.11 -11.82 -7.88
N VAL A 38 -9.32 -12.38 -7.81
CA VAL A 38 -9.72 -13.27 -6.70
C VAL A 38 -8.86 -14.53 -6.67
N THR A 39 -8.58 -15.13 -7.82
CA THR A 39 -7.68 -16.27 -7.90
C THR A 39 -6.29 -15.92 -7.39
N PHE A 40 -5.74 -14.79 -7.79
CA PHE A 40 -4.44 -14.34 -7.34
C PHE A 40 -4.40 -14.08 -5.82
N TYR A 41 -5.29 -13.25 -5.28
CA TYR A 41 -5.26 -12.89 -3.87
C TYR A 41 -5.64 -14.05 -2.94
N ARG A 42 -6.58 -14.92 -3.33
CA ARG A 42 -6.99 -16.08 -2.54
C ARG A 42 -6.02 -17.25 -2.68
N ASP A 43 -5.70 -17.65 -3.91
CA ASP A 43 -5.03 -18.92 -4.17
C ASP A 43 -3.50 -18.76 -4.21
N VAL A 44 -2.98 -17.63 -4.73
CA VAL A 44 -1.54 -17.37 -4.79
C VAL A 44 -1.06 -16.69 -3.52
N LEU A 45 -1.73 -15.62 -3.05
CA LEU A 45 -1.32 -14.92 -1.82
C LEU A 45 -1.90 -15.53 -0.54
N GLY A 46 -2.87 -16.44 -0.64
CA GLY A 46 -3.45 -17.15 0.51
C GLY A 46 -4.36 -16.31 1.40
N LEU A 47 -4.93 -15.20 0.89
CA LEU A 47 -5.78 -14.33 1.68
C LEU A 47 -7.19 -14.93 1.87
N GLU A 48 -7.73 -14.83 3.09
CA GLU A 48 -9.08 -15.29 3.43
C GLU A 48 -10.14 -14.35 2.85
N ILE A 49 -11.09 -14.88 2.06
CA ILE A 49 -12.27 -14.12 1.63
C ILE A 49 -13.26 -14.03 2.79
N VAL A 50 -13.60 -12.82 3.19
CA VAL A 50 -14.54 -12.58 4.31
C VAL A 50 -15.84 -11.94 3.88
N ARG A 51 -15.88 -11.36 2.69
CA ARG A 51 -17.11 -10.76 2.16
C ARG A 51 -17.06 -10.67 0.64
N THR A 52 -18.18 -10.98 0.01
CA THR A 52 -18.42 -10.65 -1.40
C THR A 52 -19.58 -9.67 -1.47
N GLN A 53 -19.50 -8.74 -2.40
CA GLN A 53 -20.58 -7.80 -2.65
C GLN A 53 -21.16 -8.12 -4.04
N PRO A 54 -22.47 -8.41 -4.10
CA PRO A 54 -23.12 -8.62 -5.39
C PRO A 54 -23.02 -7.34 -6.22
N ARG A 55 -23.19 -7.49 -7.52
CA ARG A 55 -23.18 -6.36 -8.45
C ARG A 55 -24.11 -5.25 -7.99
N PHE A 56 -23.61 -4.04 -7.93
CA PHE A 56 -24.39 -2.87 -7.54
C PHE A 56 -24.09 -1.68 -8.46
N SER A 57 -25.06 -0.79 -8.59
CA SER A 57 -24.93 0.45 -9.33
C SER A 57 -24.34 1.55 -8.45
N THR A 58 -23.37 2.31 -8.97
CA THR A 58 -22.81 3.47 -8.25
C THR A 58 -23.87 4.57 -8.04
N ASN A 59 -24.85 4.69 -8.93
CA ASN A 59 -25.97 5.61 -8.75
C ASN A 59 -26.86 5.22 -7.56
N ALA A 60 -27.07 3.93 -7.30
CA ALA A 60 -27.81 3.48 -6.13
C ALA A 60 -27.12 3.91 -4.82
N LEU A 61 -25.78 3.82 -4.76
CA LEU A 61 -25.01 4.32 -3.62
C LEU A 61 -25.11 5.83 -3.47
N SER A 62 -25.06 6.57 -4.58
CA SER A 62 -25.15 8.03 -4.56
C SER A 62 -26.53 8.51 -4.11
N LEU A 63 -27.62 7.81 -4.50
CA LEU A 63 -28.97 8.11 -4.04
C LEU A 63 -29.15 7.84 -2.55
N GLN A 64 -28.60 6.73 -2.03
CA GLN A 64 -28.58 6.44 -0.61
C GLN A 64 -27.71 7.46 0.14
N GLY A 65 -26.55 7.82 -0.40
CA GLY A 65 -25.67 8.85 0.14
C GLY A 65 -26.34 10.23 0.18
N LYS A 66 -27.08 10.62 -0.88
CA LYS A 66 -27.86 11.87 -0.92
C LYS A 66 -28.99 11.88 0.11
N ALA A 67 -29.65 10.75 0.37
CA ALA A 67 -30.67 10.63 1.40
C ALA A 67 -30.08 10.72 2.82
N LEU A 68 -28.84 10.30 3.01
CA LEU A 68 -28.12 10.36 4.30
C LEU A 68 -27.41 11.69 4.51
N MET A 69 -26.99 12.37 3.44
CA MET A 69 -26.37 13.69 3.48
C MET A 69 -27.45 14.78 3.30
N SER A 70 -28.08 15.16 4.37
CA SER A 70 -29.25 16.07 4.36
C SER A 70 -28.95 17.54 4.05
N SER A 71 -27.81 17.94 3.46
CA SER A 71 -27.52 19.36 3.23
C SER A 71 -26.36 19.71 2.29
N GLY A 72 -26.06 18.94 1.29
CA GLY A 72 -25.03 19.34 0.32
C GLY A 72 -25.57 19.37 -1.09
N ASP A 73 -25.56 20.52 -1.71
CA ASP A 73 -25.77 20.69 -3.14
C ASP A 73 -24.63 19.97 -3.90
N LEU A 74 -24.71 18.65 -3.99
CA LEU A 74 -23.93 17.90 -4.96
C LEU A 74 -24.55 18.27 -6.30
N GLY A 75 -23.84 19.14 -7.03
CA GLY A 75 -24.29 19.68 -8.29
C GLY A 75 -24.97 18.64 -9.18
N ASN A 76 -25.91 19.08 -9.99
CA ASN A 76 -26.70 18.29 -10.94
C ASN A 76 -25.86 17.67 -12.08
N GLU A 77 -24.58 17.40 -11.89
CA GLU A 77 -23.80 16.65 -12.85
C GLU A 77 -24.32 15.21 -12.85
N ALA A 78 -24.74 14.75 -14.01
CA ALA A 78 -25.15 13.38 -14.21
C ALA A 78 -23.96 12.47 -13.87
N LEU A 79 -24.01 11.84 -12.70
CA LEU A 79 -23.01 10.85 -12.31
C LEU A 79 -23.09 9.70 -13.31
N VAL A 80 -21.96 9.35 -13.89
CA VAL A 80 -21.87 8.16 -14.74
C VAL A 80 -22.22 6.96 -13.86
N ASP A 81 -23.20 6.16 -14.32
CA ASP A 81 -23.59 4.96 -13.60
C ASP A 81 -22.65 3.82 -13.99
N HIS A 82 -21.98 3.30 -12.98
CA HIS A 82 -21.12 2.13 -13.13
C HIS A 82 -21.71 0.94 -12.37
N SER A 83 -21.61 -0.23 -12.97
CA SER A 83 -21.90 -1.50 -12.32
C SER A 83 -20.61 -2.05 -11.73
N VAL A 84 -20.59 -2.30 -10.42
CA VAL A 84 -19.41 -2.68 -9.66
C VAL A 84 -19.62 -4.02 -8.97
N ARG A 85 -18.58 -4.85 -8.96
CA ARG A 85 -18.47 -6.05 -8.12
C ARG A 85 -17.27 -5.89 -7.19
N GLN A 86 -17.36 -6.44 -5.97
CA GLN A 86 -16.30 -6.27 -4.97
C GLN A 86 -16.13 -7.53 -4.10
N VAL A 87 -14.88 -7.87 -3.80
CA VAL A 87 -14.51 -8.95 -2.89
C VAL A 87 -13.58 -8.39 -1.82
N PHE A 88 -13.81 -8.79 -0.55
CA PHE A 88 -13.00 -8.38 0.58
C PHE A 88 -12.24 -9.57 1.13
N PHE A 89 -10.96 -9.33 1.39
CA PHE A 89 -10.03 -10.25 2.02
C PHE A 89 -9.64 -9.72 3.40
N LYS A 90 -9.28 -10.64 4.28
CA LYS A 90 -8.78 -10.32 5.61
C LYS A 90 -7.27 -10.55 5.67
N LEU A 91 -6.56 -9.57 6.19
CA LEU A 91 -5.14 -9.67 6.51
C LEU A 91 -4.91 -10.34 7.87
N GLY A 92 -3.71 -10.83 8.12
CA GLY A 92 -3.36 -11.52 9.36
C GLY A 92 -3.58 -10.69 10.63
N ASN A 93 -3.49 -9.37 10.56
CA ASN A 93 -3.76 -8.42 11.64
C ASN A 93 -5.26 -8.10 11.82
N GLY A 94 -6.13 -8.64 10.97
CA GLY A 94 -7.57 -8.40 10.98
C GLY A 94 -8.04 -7.19 10.17
N GLU A 95 -7.14 -6.42 9.59
CA GLU A 95 -7.47 -5.35 8.64
C GLU A 95 -8.01 -5.94 7.34
N LEU A 96 -8.77 -5.12 6.60
CA LEU A 96 -9.39 -5.56 5.37
C LEU A 96 -8.68 -4.96 4.15
N PHE A 97 -8.57 -5.81 3.16
CA PHE A 97 -8.17 -5.45 1.81
C PHE A 97 -9.28 -5.86 0.85
N SER A 98 -9.52 -5.11 -0.20
CA SER A 98 -10.54 -5.46 -1.18
C SER A 98 -10.12 -5.12 -2.60
N VAL A 99 -10.67 -5.84 -3.53
CA VAL A 99 -10.59 -5.53 -4.96
C VAL A 99 -11.97 -5.31 -5.52
N TYR A 100 -12.10 -4.40 -6.47
CA TYR A 100 -13.34 -4.22 -7.20
C TYR A 100 -13.11 -4.03 -8.69
N GLU A 101 -14.06 -4.56 -9.47
CA GLU A 101 -14.14 -4.43 -10.91
C GLU A 101 -15.31 -3.50 -11.26
N VAL A 102 -15.10 -2.66 -12.24
CA VAL A 102 -16.15 -1.80 -12.80
C VAL A 102 -16.42 -2.25 -14.23
N ASP A 103 -17.68 -2.60 -14.53
CA ASP A 103 -18.03 -3.10 -15.86
C ASP A 103 -17.67 -2.10 -16.97
N GLY A 104 -16.93 -2.62 -17.95
CA GLY A 104 -16.54 -1.85 -19.14
C GLY A 104 -15.50 -0.77 -18.89
N VAL A 105 -14.82 -0.80 -17.75
CA VAL A 105 -13.72 0.10 -17.43
C VAL A 105 -12.46 -0.73 -17.15
N GLU A 106 -11.44 -0.54 -17.97
CA GLU A 106 -10.12 -1.12 -17.73
C GLU A 106 -9.31 -0.16 -16.85
N PRO A 107 -8.63 -0.66 -15.80
CA PRO A 107 -7.70 0.17 -15.06
C PRO A 107 -6.52 0.58 -15.94
N GLU A 108 -6.06 1.81 -15.77
CA GLU A 108 -4.76 2.18 -16.33
C GLU A 108 -3.67 1.55 -15.43
N PRO A 109 -2.63 0.94 -16.03
CA PRO A 109 -1.54 0.38 -15.26
C PRO A 109 -0.90 1.45 -14.38
N ASP A 110 -0.84 1.20 -13.08
CA ASP A 110 -0.10 2.05 -12.16
C ASP A 110 1.40 1.81 -12.35
N ALA A 111 2.18 2.89 -12.28
CA ALA A 111 3.62 2.83 -12.38
C ALA A 111 4.26 3.46 -11.15
N SER A 112 5.06 2.70 -10.43
CA SER A 112 5.86 3.22 -9.33
C SER A 112 6.93 4.20 -9.80
N VAL A 113 7.24 5.21 -8.97
CA VAL A 113 8.35 6.15 -9.23
C VAL A 113 9.70 5.42 -9.20
N VAL A 114 9.79 4.34 -8.43
CA VAL A 114 10.97 3.46 -8.33
C VAL A 114 10.78 2.20 -9.17
N SER A 115 10.21 2.36 -10.33
CA SER A 115 9.78 1.30 -11.25
C SER A 115 10.82 0.23 -11.56
N PHE A 116 12.12 0.52 -11.40
CA PHE A 116 13.20 -0.46 -11.59
C PHE A 116 13.18 -1.61 -10.56
N LEU A 117 12.43 -1.49 -9.48
CA LEU A 117 12.25 -2.55 -8.49
C LEU A 117 11.30 -3.64 -8.97
N TRP A 118 10.38 -3.31 -9.89
CA TRP A 118 9.42 -4.26 -10.45
C TRP A 118 9.94 -4.88 -11.75
N PRO A 119 10.13 -6.21 -11.80
CA PRO A 119 10.78 -6.88 -12.92
C PRO A 119 9.87 -7.12 -14.13
N ASP A 120 8.56 -6.96 -14.01
CA ASP A 120 7.54 -7.28 -15.03
C ASP A 120 7.32 -6.19 -16.08
N GLY A 121 8.09 -5.12 -16.05
CA GLY A 121 8.02 -4.02 -17.02
C GLY A 121 7.10 -2.87 -16.63
N SER A 122 6.47 -2.89 -15.46
CA SER A 122 5.94 -1.70 -14.79
C SER A 122 7.05 -0.66 -14.54
N SER A 123 8.26 -1.02 -14.94
CA SER A 123 9.50 -0.26 -14.89
C SER A 123 9.61 0.90 -15.88
N LYS A 124 8.58 1.26 -16.61
CA LYS A 124 8.62 2.51 -17.39
C LYS A 124 8.41 3.68 -16.44
N PRO A 125 9.36 4.63 -16.37
CA PRO A 125 9.14 5.84 -15.59
C PRO A 125 7.81 6.45 -15.99
N ALA A 126 6.88 6.54 -15.05
CA ALA A 126 5.63 7.20 -15.30
C ALA A 126 5.93 8.68 -15.60
N GLU A 127 5.41 9.20 -16.71
CA GLU A 127 5.40 10.65 -16.96
C GLU A 127 4.65 11.39 -15.84
N ARG A 128 3.73 10.69 -15.17
CA ARG A 128 2.98 11.14 -14.00
C ARG A 128 2.93 10.00 -13.01
N PRO A 129 3.49 10.16 -11.80
CA PRO A 129 3.36 9.15 -10.76
C PRO A 129 1.89 8.99 -10.37
N ALA A 130 1.48 7.75 -10.14
CA ALA A 130 0.20 7.44 -9.54
C ALA A 130 0.11 8.05 -8.12
N LYS A 131 -1.11 8.24 -7.63
CA LYS A 131 -1.32 8.72 -6.25
C LYS A 131 -0.94 7.67 -5.21
N LEU A 132 -1.09 6.40 -5.55
CA LEU A 132 -0.59 5.26 -4.81
C LEU A 132 0.62 4.72 -5.56
N ASP A 133 1.77 4.69 -4.91
CA ASP A 133 3.00 4.16 -5.51
C ASP A 133 2.99 2.64 -5.51
N HIS A 134 2.71 2.02 -4.37
CA HIS A 134 2.54 0.57 -4.23
C HIS A 134 1.83 0.23 -2.91
N LEU A 135 1.42 -1.04 -2.79
CA LEU A 135 0.94 -1.64 -1.55
C LEU A 135 1.97 -2.64 -1.04
N SER A 136 2.43 -2.46 0.19
CA SER A 136 3.33 -3.38 0.86
C SER A 136 2.59 -4.20 1.91
N PHE A 137 2.68 -5.54 1.81
CA PHE A 137 2.20 -6.48 2.81
C PHE A 137 3.33 -6.82 3.78
N ASP A 138 3.01 -6.84 5.07
CA ASP A 138 3.95 -7.24 6.11
C ASP A 138 3.90 -8.75 6.35
N VAL A 139 5.06 -9.35 6.56
CA VAL A 139 5.21 -10.75 6.96
C VAL A 139 6.12 -10.85 8.19
N ALA A 140 6.04 -11.97 8.92
CA ALA A 140 6.68 -12.08 10.21
C ALA A 140 8.20 -12.22 10.15
N SER A 141 8.77 -12.67 9.02
CA SER A 141 10.19 -12.97 8.94
C SER A 141 10.76 -12.90 7.53
N ARG A 142 12.10 -12.77 7.45
CA ARG A 142 12.84 -12.88 6.20
C ARG A 142 12.64 -14.24 5.52
N ASP A 143 12.51 -15.32 6.28
CA ASP A 143 12.29 -16.66 5.72
C ASP A 143 10.93 -16.74 5.01
N GLU A 144 9.92 -16.05 5.51
CA GLU A 144 8.62 -15.95 4.83
C GLU A 144 8.74 -15.15 3.52
N ILE A 145 9.57 -14.11 3.44
CA ILE A 145 9.81 -13.40 2.16
C ILE A 145 10.49 -14.34 1.15
N VAL A 146 11.49 -15.13 1.59
CA VAL A 146 12.13 -16.12 0.73
C VAL A 146 11.12 -17.13 0.21
N TRP A 147 10.25 -17.61 1.12
CA TRP A 147 9.18 -18.54 0.76
C TRP A 147 8.20 -17.92 -0.26
N PHE A 148 7.75 -16.67 -0.03
CA PHE A 148 6.84 -15.98 -0.96
C PHE A 148 7.49 -15.74 -2.32
N ARG A 149 8.76 -15.34 -2.39
CA ARG A 149 9.48 -15.20 -3.65
C ARG A 149 9.45 -16.50 -4.46
N ASP A 150 9.79 -17.61 -3.82
CA ASP A 150 9.89 -18.90 -4.49
C ASP A 150 8.49 -19.41 -4.87
N HIS A 151 7.51 -19.21 -4.01
CA HIS A 151 6.12 -19.56 -4.26
C HIS A 151 5.55 -18.75 -5.44
N LEU A 152 5.64 -17.42 -5.43
CA LEU A 152 5.17 -16.56 -6.51
C LEU A 152 5.77 -16.98 -7.86
N ARG A 153 7.07 -17.26 -7.88
CA ARG A 153 7.75 -17.73 -9.10
C ARG A 153 7.25 -19.11 -9.55
N SER A 154 6.93 -20.00 -8.62
CA SER A 154 6.36 -21.31 -8.95
C SER A 154 4.95 -21.22 -9.55
N GLU A 155 4.19 -20.19 -9.13
CA GLU A 155 2.86 -19.87 -9.69
C GLU A 155 2.94 -19.04 -11.00
N GLY A 156 4.16 -18.78 -11.51
CA GLY A 156 4.37 -18.04 -12.74
C GLY A 156 4.32 -16.52 -12.62
N VAL A 157 4.27 -16.00 -11.39
CA VAL A 157 4.31 -14.56 -11.13
C VAL A 157 5.74 -14.05 -11.28
N VAL A 158 5.93 -13.02 -12.08
CA VAL A 158 7.23 -12.35 -12.20
C VAL A 158 7.51 -11.58 -10.92
N CYS A 159 8.57 -12.00 -10.20
CA CYS A 159 8.90 -11.46 -8.89
C CYS A 159 10.38 -11.12 -8.82
N SER A 160 10.71 -10.01 -8.20
CA SER A 160 12.10 -9.56 -8.02
C SER A 160 12.93 -10.55 -7.21
N ASP A 161 14.24 -10.40 -7.24
CA ASP A 161 15.12 -10.95 -6.22
C ASP A 161 14.90 -10.23 -4.88
N LEU A 162 15.49 -10.77 -3.81
CA LEU A 162 15.45 -10.11 -2.51
C LEU A 162 16.14 -8.75 -2.59
N VAL A 163 15.45 -7.72 -2.16
CA VAL A 163 16.00 -6.39 -1.97
C VAL A 163 16.27 -6.21 -0.48
N GLU A 164 17.54 -6.32 -0.10
CA GLU A 164 17.99 -6.21 1.29
C GLU A 164 18.66 -4.85 1.50
N ARG A 165 18.06 -4.01 2.32
CA ARG A 165 18.61 -2.70 2.63
C ARG A 165 19.52 -2.77 3.85
N ARG A 166 20.82 -2.53 3.63
CA ARG A 166 21.86 -2.64 4.67
C ARG A 166 22.72 -1.39 4.77
N GLY A 167 22.42 -0.34 3.99
CA GLY A 167 23.16 0.92 4.02
C GLY A 167 23.02 1.64 5.36
N SER A 168 24.10 2.26 5.85
CA SER A 168 24.12 2.96 7.14
C SER A 168 23.17 4.16 7.17
N ASP A 169 22.96 4.78 6.01
CA ASP A 169 22.21 6.02 5.86
C ASP A 169 20.79 5.78 5.28
N ASP A 170 20.42 4.51 5.09
CA ASP A 170 19.11 4.14 4.57
C ASP A 170 18.08 4.13 5.71
N SER A 171 17.04 4.95 5.59
CA SER A 171 15.92 4.97 6.55
C SER A 171 15.13 3.65 6.57
N HIS A 172 15.28 2.83 5.52
CA HIS A 172 14.71 1.50 5.41
C HIS A 172 15.72 0.39 5.77
N ARG A 173 16.81 0.74 6.45
CA ARG A 173 17.80 -0.24 6.88
C ARG A 173 17.15 -1.41 7.62
N PHE A 174 17.61 -2.62 7.32
CA PHE A 174 17.08 -3.91 7.79
C PHE A 174 15.71 -4.30 7.22
N LEU A 175 15.15 -3.53 6.30
CA LEU A 175 14.02 -3.97 5.53
C LEU A 175 14.51 -4.96 4.46
N THR A 176 13.83 -6.09 4.37
CA THR A 176 13.94 -7.03 3.25
C THR A 176 12.61 -7.03 2.51
N SER A 177 12.67 -6.98 1.19
CA SER A 177 11.49 -6.88 0.35
C SER A 177 11.59 -7.74 -0.90
N ILE A 178 10.44 -8.06 -1.48
CA ILE A 178 10.26 -8.52 -2.86
C ILE A 178 9.17 -7.70 -3.54
N TYR A 179 9.27 -7.53 -4.85
CA TYR A 179 8.39 -6.70 -5.67
C TYR A 179 7.79 -7.52 -6.81
N PHE A 180 6.49 -7.35 -7.02
CA PHE A 180 5.71 -8.02 -8.07
C PHE A 180 4.44 -7.21 -8.36
N SER A 181 3.68 -7.60 -9.38
CA SER A 181 2.38 -6.98 -9.65
C SER A 181 1.26 -8.02 -9.55
N ASP A 182 0.05 -7.55 -9.30
CA ASP A 182 -1.14 -8.38 -9.47
C ASP A 182 -1.50 -8.50 -10.98
N PRO A 183 -2.50 -9.32 -11.37
CA PRO A 183 -2.90 -9.48 -12.77
C PRO A 183 -3.39 -8.20 -13.46
N SER A 184 -3.69 -7.16 -12.70
CA SER A 184 -4.12 -5.84 -13.21
C SER A 184 -3.02 -4.79 -13.15
N ASP A 185 -1.75 -5.22 -13.01
CA ASP A 185 -0.55 -4.37 -12.91
C ASP A 185 -0.52 -3.45 -11.67
N ASN A 186 -1.31 -3.74 -10.63
CA ASN A 186 -1.16 -3.03 -9.37
C ASN A 186 0.20 -3.37 -8.73
N PRO A 187 1.06 -2.37 -8.43
CA PRO A 187 2.37 -2.60 -7.84
C PRO A 187 2.25 -3.10 -6.40
N LEU A 188 2.86 -4.24 -6.12
CA LEU A 188 2.83 -4.89 -4.81
C LEU A 188 4.24 -5.13 -4.28
N GLU A 189 4.36 -5.10 -2.96
CA GLU A 189 5.55 -5.46 -2.22
C GLU A 189 5.17 -6.43 -1.09
N ILE A 190 6.03 -7.37 -0.79
CA ILE A 190 6.04 -8.07 0.50
C ILE A 190 7.32 -7.71 1.19
N ALA A 191 7.21 -7.22 2.43
CA ALA A 191 8.34 -6.70 3.18
C ALA A 191 8.30 -7.11 4.65
N THR A 192 9.45 -7.11 5.28
CA THR A 192 9.56 -7.18 6.74
C THR A 192 10.82 -6.50 7.22
N PHE A 193 10.77 -5.92 8.43
CA PHE A 193 11.97 -5.55 9.16
C PHE A 193 12.50 -6.77 9.91
N ASP A 194 13.77 -7.10 9.68
CA ASP A 194 14.44 -8.14 10.45
C ASP A 194 14.81 -7.62 11.84
N TRP A 195 13.85 -7.61 12.75
CA TRP A 195 14.07 -7.16 14.13
C TRP A 195 15.06 -8.04 14.93
N GLY A 196 15.38 -9.22 14.40
CA GLY A 196 16.38 -10.12 14.96
C GLY A 196 17.82 -9.86 14.48
N ASP A 197 18.01 -8.95 13.50
CA ASP A 197 19.33 -8.63 12.98
C ASP A 197 20.20 -8.00 14.08
N PRO A 198 21.41 -8.58 14.36
CA PRO A 198 22.30 -8.03 15.37
C PRO A 198 22.77 -6.60 15.08
N GLY A 199 22.63 -6.12 13.86
CA GLY A 199 22.93 -4.73 13.50
C GLY A 199 22.03 -3.69 14.16
N TRP A 200 20.90 -4.11 14.78
CA TRP A 200 20.07 -3.23 15.61
C TRP A 200 20.75 -2.87 16.94
N GLU A 201 21.71 -3.68 17.40
CA GLU A 201 22.45 -3.36 18.62
C GLU A 201 23.26 -2.07 18.40
N GLY A 202 22.94 -1.06 19.20
CA GLY A 202 23.54 0.28 19.09
C GLY A 202 23.09 1.09 17.88
N TYR A 203 22.07 0.65 17.14
CA TYR A 203 21.54 1.43 16.04
C TYR A 203 20.90 2.73 16.56
N ASP A 204 21.27 3.83 15.92
CA ASP A 204 20.73 5.14 16.26
C ASP A 204 19.40 5.39 15.53
N PHE A 205 18.28 5.09 16.19
CA PHE A 205 16.95 5.32 15.66
C PHE A 205 16.63 6.80 15.38
N ASP A 206 17.41 7.73 15.91
CA ASP A 206 17.26 9.14 15.55
C ASP A 206 17.66 9.39 14.09
N ALA A 207 18.40 8.46 13.48
CA ALA A 207 18.68 8.52 12.04
C ALA A 207 17.42 8.55 11.18
N TRP A 208 16.32 7.93 11.62
CA TRP A 208 15.04 7.95 10.91
C TRP A 208 14.39 9.34 10.85
N PHE A 209 14.86 10.26 11.66
CA PHE A 209 14.34 11.63 11.74
C PHE A 209 15.34 12.67 11.23
N ARG A 210 16.43 12.21 10.60
CA ARG A 210 17.44 13.09 10.00
C ARG A 210 17.06 13.35 8.55
N ASP A 211 16.32 14.43 8.35
CA ASP A 211 16.07 14.98 7.04
C ASP A 211 16.91 16.25 6.89
N PRO A 212 17.86 16.32 5.94
CA PRO A 212 18.66 17.52 5.73
C PRO A 212 17.83 18.70 5.22
N GLU A 213 16.68 18.45 4.63
CA GLU A 213 15.77 19.45 4.08
C GLU A 213 14.31 19.18 4.53
N PRO A 214 14.03 19.15 5.84
CA PRO A 214 12.72 18.80 6.33
C PRO A 214 11.68 19.83 5.92
N VAL A 215 10.47 19.34 5.61
CA VAL A 215 9.36 20.25 5.34
C VAL A 215 9.10 21.14 6.58
N PRO A 216 8.78 22.43 6.40
CA PRO A 216 8.72 23.39 7.51
C PRO A 216 7.81 22.97 8.66
N THR A 217 6.73 22.26 8.38
CA THR A 217 5.78 21.77 9.41
C THR A 217 6.42 20.79 10.38
N LEU A 218 7.49 20.08 9.99
CA LEU A 218 8.21 19.16 10.87
C LEU A 218 9.14 19.89 11.85
N LEU A 219 9.41 21.18 11.64
CA LEU A 219 10.30 22.00 12.47
C LEU A 219 9.55 22.77 13.55
N VAL A 220 8.23 22.81 13.52
CA VAL A 220 7.42 23.62 14.42
C VAL A 220 6.54 22.72 15.29
N PRO A 221 6.61 22.81 16.63
CA PRO A 221 5.67 22.10 17.51
C PRO A 221 4.23 22.52 17.19
N ARG A 222 3.31 21.57 17.11
CA ARG A 222 1.89 21.91 17.07
C ARG A 222 1.47 22.39 18.47
N THR A 223 0.99 23.60 18.56
CA THR A 223 0.38 24.17 19.76
C THR A 223 -0.99 23.53 20.06
#